data_0fc71c43d2be3c32cf53756b96137629
#
_entry.id   0fc71c43d2be3c32cf53756b96137629
#
_cell.length_a   1.000
_cell.length_b   1.000
_cell.length_c   1.000
_cell.angle_alpha   90.00
_cell.angle_beta   90.00
_cell.angle_gamma   90.00
#
_symmetry.space_group_name_H-M   'P 1'
#
loop_
_entity.id
_entity.type
_entity.pdbx_description
1 polymer ?
#
loop_
_entity_poly.entity_id
_entity_poly.type
_entity_poly.pdbx_seq_one_letter_code
_entity_poly.pdbx_strand_id
1 'polypeptide(L)'
;MKRRVAFLLIVALAAASCSTTRILQEDECRLVENKVVITNDDDYSASSLQLYIKQKPNDYFIGRWNPFLYVYNWSSGRGTGWDRFVEKLGVAPVIYDSTSIDASKQGMLSHLEYSGYYGSDISHSVLKKEKKARVKYDVTLGKRYMIDSISYNIPDPYMRELMAADSANYTVKV
;
A
#
# COMPACT_ATOMS: atom_id res chain seq x y z
N MET A 1 22.15 -39.96 -18.69
CA MET A 1 20.79 -39.39 -18.82
C MET A 1 19.94 -39.61 -17.58
N LYS A 2 19.78 -40.78 -16.99
CA LYS A 2 18.93 -41.07 -15.83
C LYS A 2 19.22 -40.18 -14.58
N ARG A 3 20.50 -39.94 -14.25
CA ARG A 3 20.88 -39.07 -13.10
C ARG A 3 20.48 -37.61 -13.31
N ARG A 4 20.58 -37.08 -14.53
CA ARG A 4 20.15 -35.69 -14.83
C ARG A 4 18.62 -35.53 -14.78
N VAL A 5 17.91 -36.55 -15.26
CA VAL A 5 16.42 -36.58 -15.17
C VAL A 5 15.96 -36.70 -13.74
N ALA A 6 16.61 -37.54 -12.92
CA ALA A 6 16.29 -37.64 -11.48
C ALA A 6 16.59 -36.33 -10.75
N PHE A 7 17.67 -35.63 -11.05
CA PHE A 7 17.98 -34.33 -10.45
C PHE A 7 16.96 -33.27 -10.84
N LEU A 8 16.55 -33.22 -12.12
CA LEU A 8 15.50 -32.30 -12.59
C LEU A 8 14.14 -32.61 -11.94
N LEU A 9 13.79 -33.87 -11.71
CA LEU A 9 12.59 -34.28 -11.00
C LEU A 9 12.62 -33.86 -9.54
N ILE A 10 13.74 -34.02 -8.86
CA ILE A 10 13.89 -33.57 -7.46
C ILE A 10 13.77 -32.04 -7.34
N VAL A 11 14.39 -31.29 -8.26
CA VAL A 11 14.29 -29.82 -8.31
C VAL A 11 12.86 -29.38 -8.61
N ALA A 12 12.14 -30.05 -9.51
CA ALA A 12 10.75 -29.77 -9.83
C ALA A 12 9.81 -30.07 -8.65
N LEU A 13 10.02 -31.18 -7.94
CA LEU A 13 9.27 -31.51 -6.72
C LEU A 13 9.56 -30.53 -5.57
N ALA A 14 10.80 -30.11 -5.40
CA ALA A 14 11.16 -29.09 -4.41
C ALA A 14 10.50 -27.75 -4.72
N ALA A 15 10.45 -27.34 -5.99
CA ALA A 15 9.79 -26.11 -6.42
C ALA A 15 8.25 -26.14 -6.21
N ALA A 16 7.61 -27.30 -6.38
CA ALA A 16 6.17 -27.45 -6.15
C ALA A 16 5.77 -27.40 -4.66
N SER A 17 6.70 -27.71 -3.75
CA SER A 17 6.45 -27.73 -2.30
C SER A 17 6.60 -26.37 -1.61
N CYS A 18 7.07 -25.35 -2.29
CA CYS A 18 7.34 -24.04 -1.71
C CYS A 18 6.08 -23.15 -1.67
N SER A 19 5.23 -23.31 -0.66
CA SER A 19 4.11 -22.39 -0.39
C SER A 19 4.57 -21.25 0.52
N THR A 20 4.21 -20.01 0.17
CA THR A 20 4.45 -18.81 1.02
C THR A 20 3.33 -18.59 2.05
N THR A 21 2.40 -19.52 2.16
CA THR A 21 1.22 -19.44 3.04
C THR A 21 1.09 -20.64 3.98
N ARG A 22 2.15 -21.47 4.08
CA ARG A 22 2.13 -22.70 4.87
C ARG A 22 1.95 -22.45 6.38
N ILE A 23 2.57 -21.37 6.90
CA ILE A 23 2.55 -21.05 8.33
C ILE A 23 1.24 -20.37 8.75
N LEU A 24 0.46 -19.85 7.79
CA LEU A 24 -0.78 -19.13 8.06
C LEU A 24 -1.87 -20.10 8.60
N GLN A 25 -2.60 -19.62 9.59
CA GLN A 25 -3.79 -20.30 10.12
C GLN A 25 -4.86 -20.47 9.04
N GLU A 26 -5.91 -21.26 9.30
CA GLU A 26 -6.91 -21.59 8.28
C GLU A 26 -7.70 -20.36 7.79
N ASP A 27 -7.95 -19.42 8.68
CA ASP A 27 -8.69 -18.18 8.46
C ASP A 27 -7.81 -17.01 8.00
N GLU A 28 -6.48 -17.13 8.09
CA GLU A 28 -5.53 -16.11 7.71
C GLU A 28 -5.25 -16.09 6.21
N CYS A 29 -5.16 -14.89 5.67
CA CYS A 29 -4.74 -14.66 4.28
C CYS A 29 -3.53 -13.73 4.26
N ARG A 30 -2.51 -14.07 3.47
CA ARG A 30 -1.40 -13.17 3.20
C ARG A 30 -1.83 -12.04 2.28
N LEU A 31 -1.54 -10.80 2.65
CA LEU A 31 -1.71 -9.65 1.76
C LEU A 31 -0.67 -9.71 0.64
N VAL A 32 -1.14 -9.75 -0.61
CA VAL A 32 -0.27 -9.88 -1.80
C VAL A 32 -0.20 -8.58 -2.59
N GLU A 33 -1.29 -7.83 -2.62
CA GLU A 33 -1.39 -6.65 -3.48
C GLU A 33 -2.41 -5.66 -2.93
N ASN A 34 -2.06 -4.37 -3.03
CA ASN A 34 -3.01 -3.26 -2.93
C ASN A 34 -3.00 -2.53 -4.26
N LYS A 35 -4.16 -2.30 -4.82
CA LYS A 35 -4.33 -1.55 -6.07
C LYS A 35 -5.29 -0.39 -5.85
N VAL A 36 -4.87 0.82 -6.19
CA VAL A 36 -5.74 1.99 -6.26
C VAL A 36 -6.09 2.26 -7.72
N VAL A 37 -7.36 2.43 -8.00
CA VAL A 37 -7.88 2.74 -9.34
C VAL A 37 -8.75 3.97 -9.22
N ILE A 38 -8.47 4.98 -10.02
CA ILE A 38 -9.31 6.17 -10.15
C ILE A 38 -10.26 5.93 -11.31
N THR A 39 -11.56 6.18 -11.10
CA THR A 39 -12.60 5.78 -12.05
C THR A 39 -13.08 6.90 -12.98
N ASN A 40 -12.82 8.17 -12.63
CA ASN A 40 -13.42 9.31 -13.31
C ASN A 40 -12.44 10.43 -13.71
N ASP A 41 -11.13 10.22 -13.51
CA ASP A 41 -10.09 11.19 -13.88
C ASP A 41 -8.78 10.45 -14.17
N ASP A 42 -8.30 10.54 -15.40
CA ASP A 42 -7.07 9.89 -15.84
C ASP A 42 -5.82 10.73 -15.53
N ASP A 43 -5.99 12.02 -15.26
CA ASP A 43 -4.88 12.94 -15.00
C ASP A 43 -4.39 12.88 -13.54
N TYR A 44 -5.25 12.41 -12.62
CA TYR A 44 -4.87 12.27 -11.22
C TYR A 44 -4.06 11.00 -10.98
N SER A 45 -2.87 11.15 -10.39
CA SER A 45 -1.99 10.01 -10.14
C SER A 45 -2.45 9.14 -8.96
N ALA A 46 -2.85 7.91 -9.25
CA ALA A 46 -3.20 6.93 -8.23
C ALA A 46 -2.03 6.62 -7.27
N SER A 47 -0.78 6.86 -7.68
CA SER A 47 0.41 6.61 -6.85
C SER A 47 0.47 7.52 -5.62
N SER A 48 -0.06 8.74 -5.69
CA SER A 48 -0.12 9.65 -4.54
C SER A 48 -1.00 9.09 -3.42
N LEU A 49 -2.09 8.41 -3.76
CA LEU A 49 -3.00 7.79 -2.80
C LEU A 49 -2.43 6.50 -2.20
N GLN A 50 -1.57 5.78 -2.92
CA GLN A 50 -0.94 4.55 -2.40
C GLN A 50 -0.09 4.80 -1.15
N LEU A 51 0.40 6.03 -0.94
CA LEU A 51 1.18 6.40 0.25
C LEU A 51 0.34 6.32 1.53
N TYR A 52 -0.97 6.51 1.43
CA TYR A 52 -1.91 6.52 2.55
C TYR A 52 -2.45 5.14 2.92
N ILE A 53 -2.10 4.10 2.15
CA ILE A 53 -2.45 2.72 2.50
C ILE A 53 -1.65 2.30 3.72
N LYS A 54 -2.36 1.95 4.80
CA LYS A 54 -1.76 1.61 6.11
C LYS A 54 -1.04 0.28 6.09
N GLN A 55 -1.65 -0.74 5.48
CA GLN A 55 -1.07 -2.06 5.40
C GLN A 55 -0.52 -2.33 4.00
N LYS A 56 0.81 -2.45 3.88
CA LYS A 56 1.48 -2.74 2.61
C LYS A 56 1.85 -4.21 2.52
N PRO A 57 1.75 -4.85 1.34
CA PRO A 57 2.23 -6.22 1.16
C PRO A 57 3.75 -6.27 1.31
N ASN A 58 4.29 -7.48 1.47
CA ASN A 58 5.73 -7.67 1.47
C ASN A 58 6.34 -7.22 0.13
N ASP A 59 7.48 -6.54 0.21
CA ASP A 59 8.22 -6.12 -0.97
C ASP A 59 8.69 -7.32 -1.80
N TYR A 60 8.80 -7.12 -3.10
CA TYR A 60 9.37 -8.10 -4.02
C TYR A 60 10.87 -7.84 -4.19
N PHE A 61 11.68 -8.91 -4.19
CA PHE A 61 13.12 -8.80 -4.39
C PHE A 61 13.49 -8.71 -5.87
N ILE A 62 12.90 -9.59 -6.69
CA ILE A 62 13.08 -9.59 -8.15
C ILE A 62 11.73 -9.87 -8.80
N GLY A 63 11.21 -8.91 -9.57
CA GLY A 63 9.90 -9.02 -10.21
C GLY A 63 8.78 -9.23 -9.20
N ARG A 64 8.14 -10.40 -9.20
CA ARG A 64 7.09 -10.78 -8.23
C ARG A 64 7.55 -11.84 -7.22
N TRP A 65 8.84 -12.10 -7.14
CA TRP A 65 9.41 -13.15 -6.31
C TRP A 65 10.12 -12.56 -5.08
N ASN A 66 9.86 -13.15 -3.91
CA ASN A 66 10.56 -12.81 -2.68
C ASN A 66 11.03 -14.11 -2.01
N PRO A 67 12.32 -14.47 -2.14
CA PRO A 67 12.88 -15.69 -1.57
C PRO A 67 12.82 -15.73 -0.05
N PHE A 68 12.88 -14.60 0.61
CA PHE A 68 12.87 -14.50 2.07
C PHE A 68 11.52 -14.91 2.68
N LEU A 69 10.42 -14.77 1.95
CA LEU A 69 9.13 -15.32 2.34
C LEU A 69 9.14 -16.86 2.36
N TYR A 70 9.85 -17.49 1.41
CA TYR A 70 9.98 -18.94 1.38
C TYR A 70 10.86 -19.44 2.52
N VAL A 71 11.97 -18.74 2.80
CA VAL A 71 12.86 -19.07 3.93
C VAL A 71 12.09 -19.02 5.25
N TYR A 72 11.28 -18.00 5.47
CA TYR A 72 10.43 -17.89 6.66
C TYR A 72 9.45 -19.08 6.78
N ASN A 73 8.86 -19.52 5.68
CA ASN A 73 7.93 -20.65 5.64
C ASN A 73 8.60 -22.04 5.82
N TRP A 74 9.92 -22.10 5.96
CA TRP A 74 10.63 -23.32 6.37
C TRP A 74 10.59 -23.56 7.89
N SER A 75 10.20 -22.55 8.67
CA SER A 75 9.91 -22.73 10.09
C SER A 75 8.77 -23.73 10.28
N SER A 76 8.89 -24.55 11.31
CA SER A 76 7.81 -25.45 11.74
C SER A 76 6.84 -24.80 12.73
N GLY A 77 7.14 -23.60 13.21
CA GLY A 77 6.37 -22.90 14.23
C GLY A 77 6.49 -23.48 15.64
N ARG A 78 7.38 -24.46 15.86
CA ARG A 78 7.58 -25.14 17.14
C ARG A 78 8.59 -24.44 18.05
N GLY A 79 9.20 -23.34 17.59
CA GLY A 79 10.18 -22.57 18.36
C GLY A 79 11.54 -23.25 18.53
N THR A 80 11.88 -24.21 17.66
CA THR A 80 13.18 -24.89 17.67
C THR A 80 14.32 -23.93 17.32
N GLY A 81 15.59 -24.33 17.57
CA GLY A 81 16.74 -23.52 17.14
C GLY A 81 16.79 -23.28 15.64
N TRP A 82 16.34 -24.28 14.83
CA TRP A 82 16.18 -24.14 13.39
C TRP A 82 15.10 -23.11 13.03
N ASP A 83 13.95 -23.16 13.69
CA ASP A 83 12.87 -22.21 13.45
C ASP A 83 13.33 -20.78 13.66
N ARG A 84 13.99 -20.50 14.79
CA ARG A 84 14.54 -19.15 15.07
C ARG A 84 15.56 -18.69 14.02
N PHE A 85 16.36 -19.62 13.51
CA PHE A 85 17.34 -19.30 12.47
C PHE A 85 16.67 -18.89 11.15
N VAL A 86 15.71 -19.69 10.65
CA VAL A 86 15.02 -19.39 9.38
C VAL A 86 14.08 -18.21 9.51
N GLU A 87 13.45 -17.99 10.66
CA GLU A 87 12.62 -16.81 10.94
C GLU A 87 13.45 -15.52 10.97
N LYS A 88 14.68 -15.59 11.48
CA LYS A 88 15.60 -14.45 11.49
C LYS A 88 16.14 -14.10 10.11
N LEU A 89 16.33 -15.09 9.23
CA LEU A 89 16.79 -14.90 7.85
C LEU A 89 15.64 -14.57 6.91
N GLY A 90 14.44 -15.04 7.22
CA GLY A 90 13.25 -14.86 6.41
C GLY A 90 12.51 -13.54 6.71
N VAL A 91 11.50 -13.27 5.91
CA VAL A 91 10.55 -12.17 6.13
C VAL A 91 9.19 -12.76 6.41
N ALA A 92 8.57 -12.36 7.53
CA ALA A 92 7.23 -12.80 7.90
C ALA A 92 6.21 -12.34 6.84
N PRO A 93 5.25 -13.19 6.46
CA PRO A 93 4.17 -12.78 5.58
C PRO A 93 3.29 -11.72 6.25
N VAL A 94 2.93 -10.67 5.52
CA VAL A 94 1.96 -9.69 6.01
C VAL A 94 0.57 -10.33 5.96
N ILE A 95 -0.05 -10.52 7.13
CA ILE A 95 -1.39 -11.06 7.25
C ILE A 95 -2.40 -9.95 6.95
N TYR A 96 -3.35 -10.23 6.08
CA TYR A 96 -4.42 -9.30 5.74
C TYR A 96 -5.27 -8.96 6.97
N ASP A 97 -5.38 -7.67 7.25
CA ASP A 97 -6.23 -7.12 8.31
C ASP A 97 -7.28 -6.17 7.72
N SER A 98 -8.56 -6.51 7.94
CA SER A 98 -9.68 -5.70 7.44
C SER A 98 -9.78 -4.33 8.11
N THR A 99 -9.33 -4.19 9.35
CA THR A 99 -9.40 -2.93 10.10
C THR A 99 -8.51 -1.84 9.48
N SER A 100 -7.42 -2.26 8.83
CA SER A 100 -6.49 -1.36 8.14
C SER A 100 -7.09 -0.69 6.89
N ILE A 101 -8.16 -1.27 6.31
CA ILE A 101 -8.82 -0.75 5.11
C ILE A 101 -9.50 0.58 5.41
N ASP A 102 -10.28 0.66 6.48
CA ASP A 102 -11.02 1.88 6.83
C ASP A 102 -10.06 3.02 7.18
N ALA A 103 -8.99 2.71 7.92
CA ALA A 103 -7.94 3.68 8.19
C ALA A 103 -7.22 4.16 6.92
N SER A 104 -7.03 3.28 5.93
CA SER A 104 -6.45 3.63 4.63
C SER A 104 -7.38 4.52 3.82
N LYS A 105 -8.69 4.18 3.74
CA LYS A 105 -9.72 4.99 3.08
C LYS A 105 -9.78 6.39 3.68
N GLN A 106 -9.79 6.49 4.99
CA GLN A 106 -9.83 7.78 5.68
C GLN A 106 -8.58 8.62 5.38
N GLY A 107 -7.40 8.02 5.36
CA GLY A 107 -6.16 8.70 5.00
C GLY A 107 -6.17 9.22 3.57
N MET A 108 -6.67 8.42 2.62
CA MET A 108 -6.82 8.82 1.22
C MET A 108 -7.86 9.93 1.05
N LEU A 109 -9.03 9.84 1.71
CA LEU A 109 -10.05 10.88 1.67
C LEU A 109 -9.54 12.21 2.22
N SER A 110 -8.87 12.19 3.37
CA SER A 110 -8.28 13.42 3.96
C SER A 110 -7.24 14.06 3.02
N HIS A 111 -6.46 13.24 2.32
CA HIS A 111 -5.53 13.77 1.32
C HIS A 111 -6.23 14.39 0.12
N LEU A 112 -7.29 13.77 -0.37
CA LEU A 112 -8.10 14.30 -1.48
C LEU A 112 -8.76 15.63 -1.10
N GLU A 113 -9.33 15.73 0.12
CA GLU A 113 -9.90 16.98 0.63
C GLU A 113 -8.84 18.07 0.76
N TYR A 114 -7.65 17.74 1.29
CA TYR A 114 -6.53 18.66 1.36
C TYR A 114 -6.08 19.16 -0.02
N SER A 115 -6.18 18.31 -1.03
CA SER A 115 -5.86 18.60 -2.43
C SER A 115 -7.00 19.33 -3.17
N GLY A 116 -8.09 19.64 -2.47
CA GLY A 116 -9.24 20.37 -3.01
C GLY A 116 -10.33 19.50 -3.62
N TYR A 117 -10.23 18.15 -3.59
CA TYR A 117 -11.23 17.24 -4.13
C TYR A 117 -12.29 16.89 -3.07
N TYR A 118 -13.28 17.75 -2.92
CA TYR A 118 -14.36 17.55 -1.95
C TYR A 118 -15.45 16.64 -2.48
N GLY A 119 -16.01 15.82 -1.58
CA GLY A 119 -17.07 14.87 -1.94
C GLY A 119 -16.57 13.67 -2.74
N SER A 120 -15.28 13.35 -2.62
CA SER A 120 -14.71 12.10 -3.15
C SER A 120 -15.26 10.90 -2.40
N ASP A 121 -15.42 9.76 -3.08
CA ASP A 121 -15.82 8.48 -2.49
C ASP A 121 -14.80 7.39 -2.79
N ILE A 122 -14.62 6.48 -1.82
CA ILE A 122 -13.71 5.34 -1.94
C ILE A 122 -14.42 4.06 -1.54
N SER A 123 -14.70 3.25 -2.52
CA SER A 123 -15.13 1.87 -2.33
C SER A 123 -13.93 0.91 -2.34
N HIS A 124 -14.11 -0.29 -1.82
CA HIS A 124 -13.06 -1.31 -1.88
C HIS A 124 -13.64 -2.68 -2.18
N SER A 125 -12.80 -3.53 -2.76
CA SER A 125 -13.09 -4.94 -2.95
C SER A 125 -11.90 -5.79 -2.54
N VAL A 126 -12.16 -6.97 -1.96
CA VAL A 126 -11.12 -7.88 -1.48
C VAL A 126 -11.32 -9.24 -2.15
N LEU A 127 -10.32 -9.65 -2.92
CA LEU A 127 -10.28 -10.99 -3.53
C LEU A 127 -9.40 -11.89 -2.68
N LYS A 128 -10.02 -12.89 -2.03
CA LYS A 128 -9.32 -13.93 -1.27
C LYS A 128 -9.29 -15.22 -2.09
N LYS A 129 -8.09 -15.75 -2.36
CA LYS A 129 -7.88 -17.02 -3.04
C LYS A 129 -6.61 -17.69 -2.54
N GLU A 130 -6.67 -18.99 -2.20
CA GLU A 130 -5.51 -19.79 -1.78
C GLU A 130 -4.71 -19.14 -0.63
N LYS A 131 -5.39 -18.68 0.41
CA LYS A 131 -4.79 -17.95 1.54
C LYS A 131 -4.03 -16.67 1.11
N LYS A 132 -4.40 -16.07 0.00
CA LYS A 132 -3.86 -14.79 -0.51
C LYS A 132 -4.99 -13.78 -0.63
N ALA A 133 -4.76 -12.58 -0.12
CA ALA A 133 -5.69 -11.45 -0.23
C ALA A 133 -5.13 -10.38 -1.16
N ARG A 134 -5.96 -9.87 -2.06
CA ARG A 134 -5.69 -8.68 -2.88
C ARG A 134 -6.77 -7.65 -2.59
N VAL A 135 -6.36 -6.45 -2.29
CA VAL A 135 -7.26 -5.33 -2.01
C VAL A 135 -7.24 -4.37 -3.19
N LYS A 136 -8.40 -4.02 -3.66
CA LYS A 136 -8.58 -2.99 -4.69
C LYS A 136 -9.40 -1.85 -4.09
N TYR A 137 -8.89 -0.64 -4.19
CA TYR A 137 -9.58 0.59 -3.84
C TYR A 137 -10.04 1.26 -5.13
N ASP A 138 -11.34 1.45 -5.29
CA ASP A 138 -11.93 2.18 -6.41
C ASP A 138 -12.29 3.58 -5.91
N VAL A 139 -11.59 4.59 -6.42
CA VAL A 139 -11.68 5.98 -6.01
C VAL A 139 -12.44 6.76 -7.07
N THR A 140 -13.49 7.45 -6.64
CA THR A 140 -14.21 8.42 -7.45
C THR A 140 -13.91 9.81 -6.90
N LEU A 141 -13.20 10.62 -7.68
CA LEU A 141 -12.84 11.98 -7.30
C LEU A 141 -14.08 12.87 -7.32
N GLY A 142 -14.21 13.68 -6.27
CA GLY A 142 -15.22 14.71 -6.22
C GLY A 142 -14.83 15.96 -7.01
N LYS A 143 -15.63 17.01 -6.88
CA LYS A 143 -15.35 18.29 -7.54
C LYS A 143 -14.08 18.91 -6.95
N ARG A 144 -13.14 19.30 -7.82
CA ARG A 144 -11.95 20.04 -7.41
C ARG A 144 -12.29 21.51 -7.22
N TYR A 145 -11.94 22.04 -6.06
CA TYR A 145 -12.01 23.45 -5.73
C TYR A 145 -10.61 24.04 -5.72
N MET A 146 -10.44 25.17 -6.36
CA MET A 146 -9.19 25.94 -6.40
C MET A 146 -9.44 27.30 -5.78
N ILE A 147 -8.41 27.88 -5.19
CA ILE A 147 -8.46 29.25 -4.71
C ILE A 147 -8.40 30.16 -5.94
N ASP A 148 -9.44 30.95 -6.17
CA ASP A 148 -9.53 31.88 -7.29
C ASP A 148 -8.93 33.25 -6.93
N SER A 149 -9.21 33.71 -5.73
CA SER A 149 -8.72 35.01 -5.27
C SER A 149 -8.50 35.03 -3.76
N ILE A 150 -7.55 35.83 -3.31
CA ILE A 150 -7.25 36.06 -1.90
C ILE A 150 -7.33 37.55 -1.63
N SER A 151 -8.18 37.95 -0.68
CA SER A 151 -8.28 39.33 -0.22
C SER A 151 -7.89 39.43 1.26
N TYR A 152 -7.09 40.43 1.57
CA TYR A 152 -6.67 40.71 2.94
C TYR A 152 -7.42 41.93 3.46
N ASN A 153 -8.24 41.76 4.49
CA ASN A 153 -8.90 42.88 5.18
C ASN A 153 -8.11 43.22 6.45
N ILE A 154 -7.17 44.16 6.32
CA ILE A 154 -6.29 44.60 7.40
C ILE A 154 -6.71 46.01 7.79
N PRO A 155 -7.31 46.22 9.00
CA PRO A 155 -7.75 47.53 9.45
C PRO A 155 -6.59 48.50 9.68
N ASP A 156 -5.44 48.02 10.19
CA ASP A 156 -4.26 48.81 10.49
C ASP A 156 -3.51 49.21 9.22
N PRO A 157 -3.31 50.54 8.96
CA PRO A 157 -2.64 51.01 7.76
C PRO A 157 -1.18 50.56 7.69
N TYR A 158 -0.45 50.58 8.81
CA TYR A 158 0.95 50.19 8.88
C TYR A 158 1.15 48.70 8.56
N MET A 159 0.32 47.86 9.14
CA MET A 159 0.34 46.40 8.84
C MET A 159 -0.02 46.10 7.39
N ARG A 160 -0.92 46.90 6.78
CA ARG A 160 -1.28 46.76 5.38
C ARG A 160 -0.10 47.09 4.46
N GLU A 161 0.64 48.11 4.80
CA GLU A 161 1.84 48.50 4.04
C GLU A 161 2.94 47.45 4.15
N LEU A 162 3.20 46.91 5.34
CA LEU A 162 4.15 45.83 5.54
C LEU A 162 3.78 44.56 4.75
N MET A 163 2.52 44.18 4.74
CA MET A 163 2.07 43.03 3.97
C MET A 163 2.19 43.28 2.45
N ALA A 164 1.87 44.48 1.99
CA ALA A 164 2.02 44.82 0.57
C ALA A 164 3.49 44.76 0.14
N ALA A 165 4.41 45.20 1.00
CA ALA A 165 5.85 45.16 0.76
C ALA A 165 6.40 43.71 0.68
N ASP A 166 5.82 42.80 1.43
CA ASP A 166 6.24 41.37 1.48
C ASP A 166 5.42 40.46 0.56
N SER A 167 4.60 41.03 -0.31
CA SER A 167 3.70 40.27 -1.20
C SER A 167 4.39 39.23 -2.07
N ALA A 168 5.67 39.42 -2.40
CA ALA A 168 6.48 38.50 -3.19
C ALA A 168 6.76 37.16 -2.45
N ASN A 169 6.69 37.16 -1.11
CA ASN A 169 7.02 36.01 -0.26
C ASN A 169 5.77 35.25 0.20
N TYR A 170 4.57 35.59 -0.29
CA TYR A 170 3.36 34.87 0.10
C TYR A 170 3.42 33.42 -0.29
N THR A 171 3.11 32.55 0.68
CA THR A 171 3.16 31.10 0.50
C THR A 171 2.03 30.60 -0.41
N VAL A 172 0.88 31.31 -0.40
CA VAL A 172 -0.26 30.98 -1.25
C VAL A 172 -0.25 31.89 -2.46
N LYS A 173 -0.11 31.28 -3.63
CA LYS A 173 -0.18 31.96 -4.93
C LYS A 173 -1.46 31.50 -5.64
N VAL A 174 -2.18 32.42 -6.23
CA VAL A 174 -3.36 32.16 -7.07
C VAL A 174 -2.92 32.02 -8.53
#